data_accfa5f345c1dec294d5246002ccf923
#
_entry.id   accfa5f345c1dec294d5246002ccf923
#
_cell.length_a   1.000
_cell.length_b   1.000
_cell.length_c   1.000
_cell.angle_alpha   90.00
_cell.angle_beta   90.00
_cell.angle_gamma   90.00
#
_symmetry.space_group_name_H-M   'P 1'
#
loop_
_entity.id
_entity.type
_entity.pdbx_description
1 polymer ?
#
loop_
_entity_poly.entity_id
_entity_poly.type
_entity_poly.pdbx_seq_one_letter_code
_entity_poly.pdbx_strand_id
1 'polypeptide(L)'
;LIRTAIPVCLGSLAVSMGSLVDLFTVMNRLGDAVAANPGYFAAEYAAILADGQTLEQLPNYLYGSYTGLALTIFGIVPAVTAVFGISALPNVAAAWKVRDRERTHRNVSVVLRIVSILAMPAGIGIMLLSQPILELFYSGRQLEIQVAAPLLSVLGIAVIFVSLTAPINSMLQGIGRVDLPVKLMLMGAGIKFVTNFILLRVPQVGIMAAPLGSLLCY
;
A
#
# COMPACT_ATOMS: atom_id res chain seq x y z
N LEU A 1 22.88 17.51 11.81
CA LEU A 1 22.81 16.69 10.58
C LEU A 1 22.65 15.19 10.90
N ILE A 2 23.53 14.55 11.67
CA ILE A 2 23.43 13.11 12.00
C ILE A 2 22.16 12.81 12.79
N ARG A 3 21.78 13.65 13.75
CA ARG A 3 20.61 13.47 14.63
C ARG A 3 19.26 13.53 13.88
N THR A 4 19.23 14.16 12.72
CA THR A 4 18.05 14.23 11.84
C THR A 4 18.12 13.19 10.70
N ALA A 5 19.31 12.83 10.23
CA ALA A 5 19.48 11.86 9.17
C ALA A 5 19.06 10.44 9.62
N ILE A 6 19.44 10.01 10.83
CA ILE A 6 19.09 8.67 11.35
C ILE A 6 17.57 8.42 11.35
N PRO A 7 16.71 9.30 11.93
CA PRO A 7 15.26 9.06 11.90
C PRO A 7 14.66 9.04 10.47
N VAL A 8 15.18 9.85 9.55
CA VAL A 8 14.71 9.86 8.15
C VAL A 8 15.09 8.55 7.45
N CYS A 9 16.32 8.05 7.63
CA CYS A 9 16.74 6.76 7.12
C CYS A 9 15.92 5.61 7.73
N LEU A 10 15.66 5.65 9.03
CA LEU A 10 14.80 4.67 9.70
C LEU A 10 13.35 4.70 9.16
N GLY A 11 12.83 5.89 8.84
CA GLY A 11 11.53 6.03 8.20
C GLY A 11 11.48 5.37 6.82
N SER A 12 12.50 5.58 5.99
CA SER A 12 12.60 4.93 4.67
C SER A 12 12.74 3.41 4.79
N LEU A 13 13.53 2.94 5.76
CA LEU A 13 13.64 1.51 6.08
C LEU A 13 12.31 0.90 6.53
N ALA A 14 11.52 1.62 7.35
CA ALA A 14 10.22 1.15 7.82
C ALA A 14 9.23 0.94 6.64
N VAL A 15 9.26 1.80 5.63
CA VAL A 15 8.45 1.61 4.39
C VAL A 15 8.91 0.35 3.66
N SER A 16 10.22 0.16 3.49
CA SER A 16 10.78 -1.04 2.85
C SER A 16 10.49 -2.31 3.65
N MET A 17 10.44 -2.23 4.98
CA MET A 17 10.04 -3.35 5.83
C MET A 17 8.61 -3.82 5.55
N GLY A 18 7.68 -2.93 5.24
CA GLY A 18 6.33 -3.31 4.84
C GLY A 18 6.30 -4.21 3.60
N SER A 19 7.13 -3.89 2.60
CA SER A 19 7.27 -4.72 1.39
C SER A 19 7.97 -6.06 1.68
N LEU A 20 8.97 -6.07 2.58
CA LEU A 20 9.62 -7.31 3.01
C LEU A 20 8.67 -8.20 3.81
N VAL A 21 7.84 -7.62 4.68
CA VAL A 21 6.80 -8.37 5.40
C VAL A 21 5.86 -9.03 4.41
N ASP A 22 5.41 -8.33 3.36
CA ASP A 22 4.58 -8.93 2.32
C ASP A 22 5.31 -10.07 1.62
N LEU A 23 6.54 -9.83 1.17
CA LEU A 23 7.32 -10.82 0.45
C LEU A 23 7.44 -12.13 1.27
N PHE A 24 7.93 -12.02 2.51
CA PHE A 24 8.15 -13.20 3.34
C PHE A 24 6.84 -13.86 3.79
N THR A 25 5.84 -13.05 4.17
CA THR A 25 4.60 -13.60 4.73
C THR A 25 3.73 -14.17 3.62
N VAL A 26 3.53 -13.44 2.52
CA VAL A 26 2.65 -13.88 1.43
C VAL A 26 3.27 -15.07 0.72
N MET A 27 4.56 -15.01 0.36
CA MET A 27 5.21 -16.13 -0.36
C MET A 27 5.20 -17.43 0.45
N ASN A 28 5.65 -17.39 1.71
CA ASN A 28 5.72 -18.61 2.52
C ASN A 28 4.33 -19.15 2.88
N ARG A 29 3.43 -18.26 3.33
CA ARG A 29 2.11 -18.70 3.78
C ARG A 29 1.18 -19.10 2.63
N LEU A 30 1.27 -18.42 1.50
CA LEU A 30 0.53 -18.80 0.32
C LEU A 30 1.06 -20.14 -0.24
N GLY A 31 2.37 -20.35 -0.22
CA GLY A 31 2.98 -21.64 -0.56
C GLY A 31 2.49 -22.77 0.34
N ASP A 32 2.50 -22.56 1.67
CA ASP A 32 1.96 -23.51 2.64
C ASP A 32 0.46 -23.81 2.38
N ALA A 33 -0.34 -22.78 2.08
CA ALA A 33 -1.77 -22.93 1.81
C ALA A 33 -2.05 -23.72 0.52
N VAL A 34 -1.28 -23.46 -0.55
CA VAL A 34 -1.36 -24.21 -1.81
C VAL A 34 -0.97 -25.66 -1.61
N ALA A 35 0.11 -25.92 -0.86
CA ALA A 35 0.56 -27.28 -0.55
C ALA A 35 -0.45 -28.06 0.31
N ALA A 36 -1.12 -27.37 1.25
CA ALA A 36 -2.13 -27.99 2.11
C ALA A 36 -3.46 -28.28 1.38
N ASN A 37 -3.82 -27.50 0.36
CA ASN A 37 -5.10 -27.60 -0.35
C ASN A 37 -4.93 -27.53 -1.88
N PRO A 38 -4.17 -28.44 -2.50
CA PRO A 38 -3.84 -28.36 -3.92
C PRO A 38 -5.07 -28.44 -4.83
N GLY A 39 -6.09 -29.21 -4.44
CA GLY A 39 -7.33 -29.34 -5.22
C GLY A 39 -8.15 -28.07 -5.29
N TYR A 40 -8.22 -27.30 -4.20
CA TYR A 40 -8.91 -26.00 -4.17
C TYR A 40 -8.22 -25.00 -5.12
N PHE A 41 -6.91 -24.83 -4.97
CA PHE A 41 -6.14 -23.88 -5.79
C PHE A 41 -6.07 -24.30 -7.27
N ALA A 42 -6.06 -25.61 -7.56
CA ALA A 42 -6.11 -26.09 -8.93
C ALA A 42 -7.45 -25.79 -9.61
N ALA A 43 -8.56 -25.84 -8.87
CA ALA A 43 -9.88 -25.48 -9.40
C ALA A 43 -10.04 -23.96 -9.59
N GLU A 44 -9.63 -23.18 -8.59
CA GLU A 44 -9.76 -21.72 -8.59
C GLU A 44 -8.89 -21.05 -9.67
N TYR A 45 -7.67 -21.55 -9.87
CA TYR A 45 -6.70 -20.98 -10.81
C TYR A 45 -6.44 -21.89 -12.02
N ALA A 46 -7.46 -22.67 -12.44
CA ALA A 46 -7.36 -23.62 -13.55
C ALA A 46 -6.88 -22.98 -14.86
N ALA A 47 -7.30 -21.76 -15.16
CA ALA A 47 -6.89 -21.02 -16.36
C ALA A 47 -5.38 -20.71 -16.36
N ILE A 48 -4.81 -20.37 -15.21
CA ILE A 48 -3.37 -20.08 -15.05
C ILE A 48 -2.55 -21.36 -15.18
N LEU A 49 -3.04 -22.46 -14.64
CA LEU A 49 -2.38 -23.75 -14.76
C LEU A 49 -2.44 -24.30 -16.20
N ALA A 50 -3.53 -24.03 -16.92
CA ALA A 50 -3.67 -24.38 -18.34
C ALA A 50 -2.70 -23.60 -19.24
N ASP A 51 -2.27 -22.40 -18.82
CA ASP A 51 -1.26 -21.56 -19.51
C ASP A 51 0.20 -22.00 -19.24
N GLY A 52 0.38 -23.17 -18.58
CA GLY A 52 1.69 -23.77 -18.36
C GLY A 52 2.36 -23.46 -17.02
N GLN A 53 1.67 -22.80 -16.10
CA GLN A 53 2.15 -22.61 -14.73
C GLN A 53 1.95 -23.90 -13.90
N THR A 54 2.87 -24.16 -12.99
CA THR A 54 2.73 -25.26 -12.03
C THR A 54 2.16 -24.78 -10.70
N LEU A 55 1.58 -25.70 -9.90
CA LEU A 55 1.10 -25.37 -8.55
C LEU A 55 2.22 -24.81 -7.64
N GLU A 56 3.45 -25.25 -7.83
CA GLU A 56 4.61 -24.71 -7.09
C GLU A 56 4.95 -23.26 -7.47
N GLN A 57 4.68 -22.88 -8.72
CA GLN A 57 4.92 -21.53 -9.24
C GLN A 57 3.75 -20.57 -8.96
N LEU A 58 2.57 -21.11 -8.62
CA LEU A 58 1.37 -20.32 -8.41
C LEU A 58 1.52 -19.20 -7.36
N PRO A 59 2.15 -19.40 -6.18
CA PRO A 59 2.38 -18.32 -5.23
C PRO A 59 3.21 -17.17 -5.82
N ASN A 60 4.25 -17.50 -6.59
CA ASN A 60 5.10 -16.51 -7.27
C ASN A 60 4.31 -15.72 -8.32
N TYR A 61 3.49 -16.41 -9.11
CA TYR A 61 2.64 -15.80 -10.13
C TYR A 61 1.62 -14.83 -9.52
N LEU A 62 0.90 -15.28 -8.49
CA LEU A 62 -0.10 -14.47 -7.79
C LEU A 62 0.54 -13.24 -7.12
N TYR A 63 1.65 -13.44 -6.42
CA TYR A 63 2.37 -12.34 -5.79
C TYR A 63 3.00 -11.38 -6.82
N GLY A 64 3.51 -11.91 -7.93
CA GLY A 64 4.02 -11.12 -9.06
C GLY A 64 2.93 -10.26 -9.70
N SER A 65 1.73 -10.81 -9.91
CA SER A 65 0.57 -10.07 -10.41
C SER A 65 0.13 -8.96 -9.44
N TYR A 66 0.13 -9.24 -8.13
CA TYR A 66 -0.15 -8.27 -7.09
C TYR A 66 0.85 -7.12 -7.09
N THR A 67 2.15 -7.42 -7.04
CA THR A 67 3.20 -6.39 -6.92
C THR A 67 3.45 -5.66 -8.22
N GLY A 68 3.45 -6.38 -9.35
CA GLY A 68 3.75 -5.81 -10.65
C GLY A 68 2.61 -5.00 -11.26
N LEU A 69 1.36 -5.39 -11.03
CA LEU A 69 0.20 -4.71 -11.62
C LEU A 69 -0.55 -3.87 -10.57
N ALA A 70 -1.08 -4.50 -9.51
CA ALA A 70 -1.95 -3.82 -8.57
C ALA A 70 -1.22 -2.75 -7.74
N LEU A 71 -0.06 -3.07 -7.14
CA LEU A 71 0.71 -2.11 -6.35
C LEU A 71 1.30 -0.98 -7.18
N THR A 72 1.61 -1.21 -8.45
CA THR A 72 2.11 -0.16 -9.35
C THR A 72 1.05 0.92 -9.55
N ILE A 73 -0.19 0.55 -9.87
CA ILE A 73 -1.31 1.49 -10.01
C ILE A 73 -1.67 2.14 -8.67
N PHE A 74 -1.71 1.35 -7.59
CA PHE A 74 -1.93 1.83 -6.23
C PHE A 74 -0.97 2.97 -5.84
N GLY A 75 0.29 2.89 -6.24
CA GLY A 75 1.34 3.84 -5.89
C GLY A 75 1.22 5.21 -6.57
N ILE A 76 0.46 5.34 -7.67
CA ILE A 76 0.39 6.58 -8.47
C ILE A 76 -0.20 7.73 -7.65
N VAL A 77 -1.36 7.54 -7.04
CA VAL A 77 -2.06 8.61 -6.31
C VAL A 77 -1.29 9.07 -5.07
N PRO A 78 -0.77 8.18 -4.21
CA PRO A 78 0.09 8.55 -3.10
C PRO A 78 1.35 9.31 -3.52
N ALA A 79 1.97 8.95 -4.65
CA ALA A 79 3.14 9.65 -5.17
C ALA A 79 2.82 11.12 -5.54
N VAL A 80 1.68 11.35 -6.19
CA VAL A 80 1.20 12.71 -6.52
C VAL A 80 0.88 13.49 -5.25
N THR A 81 0.19 12.89 -4.28
CA THR A 81 -0.21 13.58 -3.06
C THR A 81 0.96 13.89 -2.12
N ALA A 82 2.04 13.11 -2.16
CA ALA A 82 3.26 13.38 -1.41
C ALA A 82 3.88 14.75 -1.73
N VAL A 83 3.76 15.21 -2.98
CA VAL A 83 4.27 16.51 -3.44
C VAL A 83 3.64 17.66 -2.64
N PHE A 84 2.35 17.58 -2.33
CA PHE A 84 1.67 18.61 -1.53
C PHE A 84 2.23 18.69 -0.11
N GLY A 85 2.57 17.55 0.50
CA GLY A 85 3.21 17.50 1.81
C GLY A 85 4.59 18.14 1.81
N ILE A 86 5.41 17.78 0.82
CA ILE A 86 6.78 18.34 0.67
C ILE A 86 6.71 19.86 0.43
N SER A 87 5.82 20.31 -0.42
CA SER A 87 5.63 21.75 -0.72
C SER A 87 5.14 22.56 0.50
N ALA A 88 4.33 21.97 1.35
CA ALA A 88 3.81 22.62 2.55
C ALA A 88 4.80 22.62 3.73
N LEU A 89 5.79 21.73 3.73
CA LEU A 89 6.74 21.54 4.82
C LEU A 89 7.39 22.86 5.29
N PRO A 90 7.97 23.70 4.41
CA PRO A 90 8.62 24.94 4.87
C PRO A 90 7.63 25.93 5.51
N ASN A 91 6.40 26.02 4.98
CA ASN A 91 5.38 26.94 5.52
C ASN A 91 4.87 26.47 6.90
N VAL A 92 4.69 25.18 7.09
CA VAL A 92 4.30 24.57 8.37
C VAL A 92 5.43 24.74 9.39
N ALA A 93 6.68 24.46 9.00
CA ALA A 93 7.85 24.59 9.86
C ALA A 93 8.07 26.06 10.31
N ALA A 94 7.90 27.04 9.39
CA ALA A 94 8.03 28.46 9.72
C ALA A 94 6.95 28.91 10.70
N ALA A 95 5.69 28.56 10.49
CA ALA A 95 4.59 28.91 11.39
C ALA A 95 4.77 28.27 12.78
N TRP A 96 5.21 27.00 12.83
CA TRP A 96 5.49 26.30 14.08
C TRP A 96 6.62 26.93 14.89
N LYS A 97 7.70 27.36 14.22
CA LYS A 97 8.86 28.01 14.86
C LYS A 97 8.49 29.31 15.60
N VAL A 98 7.56 30.09 15.05
CA VAL A 98 7.06 31.32 15.67
C VAL A 98 5.87 31.10 16.60
N ARG A 99 5.51 29.84 16.86
CA ARG A 99 4.38 29.42 17.70
C ARG A 99 3.01 29.96 17.25
N ASP A 100 2.86 30.27 15.97
CA ASP A 100 1.61 30.68 15.36
C ASP A 100 0.75 29.43 15.09
N ARG A 101 -0.08 29.07 16.09
CA ARG A 101 -0.94 27.89 16.02
C ARG A 101 -2.01 28.02 14.95
N GLU A 102 -2.57 29.22 14.78
CA GLU A 102 -3.64 29.46 13.81
C GLU A 102 -3.13 29.26 12.38
N ARG A 103 -2.00 29.88 12.06
CA ARG A 103 -1.34 29.73 10.77
C ARG A 103 -0.90 28.28 10.51
N THR A 104 -0.38 27.59 11.52
CA THR A 104 -0.01 26.18 11.43
C THR A 104 -1.25 25.33 11.10
N HIS A 105 -2.32 25.48 11.85
CA HIS A 105 -3.58 24.75 11.65
C HIS A 105 -4.17 25.04 10.26
N ARG A 106 -4.17 26.27 9.82
CA ARG A 106 -4.64 26.65 8.49
C ARG A 106 -3.83 25.98 7.38
N ASN A 107 -2.50 26.01 7.45
CA ASN A 107 -1.63 25.38 6.47
C ASN A 107 -1.86 23.87 6.39
N VAL A 108 -1.94 23.18 7.53
CA VAL A 108 -2.23 21.74 7.60
C VAL A 108 -3.60 21.43 7.02
N SER A 109 -4.64 22.18 7.41
CA SER A 109 -6.01 21.97 6.95
C SER A 109 -6.16 22.16 5.44
N VAL A 110 -5.48 23.15 4.86
CA VAL A 110 -5.51 23.37 3.40
C VAL A 110 -4.90 22.18 2.66
N VAL A 111 -3.74 21.69 3.11
CA VAL A 111 -3.08 20.53 2.48
C VAL A 111 -3.97 19.29 2.57
N LEU A 112 -4.48 18.98 3.76
CA LEU A 112 -5.33 17.79 3.96
C LEU A 112 -6.62 17.88 3.12
N ARG A 113 -7.21 19.08 3.00
CA ARG A 113 -8.40 19.29 2.15
C ARG A 113 -8.10 19.03 0.68
N ILE A 114 -6.99 19.59 0.15
CA ILE A 114 -6.60 19.40 -1.26
C ILE A 114 -6.33 17.92 -1.52
N VAL A 115 -5.57 17.29 -0.65
CA VAL A 115 -5.24 15.86 -0.78
C VAL A 115 -6.50 14.99 -0.71
N SER A 116 -7.43 15.30 0.20
CA SER A 116 -8.69 14.54 0.30
C SER A 116 -9.57 14.70 -0.95
N ILE A 117 -9.67 15.91 -1.50
CA ILE A 117 -10.44 16.17 -2.74
C ILE A 117 -9.86 15.39 -3.92
N LEU A 118 -8.55 15.15 -3.95
CA LEU A 118 -7.90 14.36 -4.99
C LEU A 118 -7.98 12.85 -4.70
N ALA A 119 -7.67 12.46 -3.47
CA ALA A 119 -7.55 11.04 -3.10
C ALA A 119 -8.90 10.31 -3.05
N MET A 120 -9.98 10.97 -2.60
CA MET A 120 -11.30 10.34 -2.52
C MET A 120 -11.83 9.90 -3.90
N PRO A 121 -11.96 10.80 -4.90
CA PRO A 121 -12.46 10.37 -6.21
C PRO A 121 -11.48 9.42 -6.92
N ALA A 122 -10.17 9.61 -6.75
CA ALA A 122 -9.17 8.70 -7.32
C ALA A 122 -9.25 7.30 -6.71
N GLY A 123 -9.37 7.18 -5.38
CA GLY A 123 -9.50 5.90 -4.70
C GLY A 123 -10.79 5.17 -5.08
N ILE A 124 -11.92 5.89 -5.12
CA ILE A 124 -13.20 5.33 -5.57
C ILE A 124 -13.13 4.94 -7.06
N GLY A 125 -12.50 5.75 -7.90
CA GLY A 125 -12.27 5.45 -9.30
C GLY A 125 -11.45 4.17 -9.49
N ILE A 126 -10.35 4.02 -8.77
CA ILE A 126 -9.53 2.80 -8.78
C ILE A 126 -10.33 1.59 -8.30
N MET A 127 -11.11 1.75 -7.22
CA MET A 127 -11.94 0.68 -6.69
C MET A 127 -12.96 0.17 -7.72
N LEU A 128 -13.68 1.07 -8.40
CA LEU A 128 -14.76 0.72 -9.32
C LEU A 128 -14.24 0.35 -10.71
N LEU A 129 -13.14 0.94 -11.16
CA LEU A 129 -12.59 0.77 -12.49
C LEU A 129 -11.27 -0.02 -12.49
N SER A 130 -11.05 -0.85 -11.47
CA SER A 130 -9.80 -1.62 -11.32
C SER A 130 -9.46 -2.44 -12.56
N GLN A 131 -10.41 -3.19 -13.10
CA GLN A 131 -10.19 -4.01 -14.29
C GLN A 131 -9.97 -3.16 -15.55
N PRO A 132 -10.81 -2.19 -15.92
CA PRO A 132 -10.56 -1.32 -17.09
C PRO A 132 -9.23 -0.56 -17.02
N ILE A 133 -8.83 -0.12 -15.83
CA ILE A 133 -7.54 0.55 -15.63
C ILE A 133 -6.39 -0.41 -15.94
N LEU A 134 -6.44 -1.63 -15.41
CA LEU A 134 -5.40 -2.62 -15.67
C LEU A 134 -5.35 -3.04 -17.13
N GLU A 135 -6.49 -3.21 -17.79
CA GLU A 135 -6.56 -3.52 -19.22
C GLU A 135 -5.96 -2.40 -20.09
N LEU A 136 -6.14 -1.15 -19.68
CA LEU A 136 -5.56 0.00 -20.38
C LEU A 136 -4.04 0.03 -20.30
N PHE A 137 -3.47 -0.27 -19.11
CA PHE A 137 -2.03 -0.17 -18.90
C PHE A 137 -1.28 -1.47 -19.24
N TYR A 138 -1.93 -2.62 -19.13
CA TYR A 138 -1.31 -3.94 -19.26
C TYR A 138 -2.02 -4.81 -20.30
N SER A 139 -2.37 -4.22 -21.44
CA SER A 139 -3.01 -4.96 -22.55
C SER A 139 -2.20 -6.20 -22.93
N GLY A 140 -2.87 -7.35 -23.07
CA GLY A 140 -2.23 -8.62 -23.40
C GLY A 140 -1.88 -9.52 -22.22
N ARG A 141 -2.12 -9.09 -20.96
CA ARG A 141 -1.88 -9.88 -19.74
C ARG A 141 -3.20 -10.22 -19.03
N GLN A 142 -4.11 -10.85 -19.76
CA GLN A 142 -5.48 -11.06 -19.26
C GLN A 142 -5.55 -11.91 -17.99
N LEU A 143 -4.71 -12.94 -17.87
CA LEU A 143 -4.69 -13.82 -16.69
C LEU A 143 -4.19 -13.09 -15.44
N GLU A 144 -3.12 -12.29 -15.58
CA GLU A 144 -2.61 -11.47 -14.48
C GLU A 144 -3.60 -10.37 -14.08
N ILE A 145 -4.31 -9.79 -15.05
CA ILE A 145 -5.35 -8.79 -14.79
C ILE A 145 -6.50 -9.39 -14.00
N GLN A 146 -6.96 -10.61 -14.32
CA GLN A 146 -8.00 -11.29 -13.57
C GLN A 146 -7.62 -11.48 -12.10
N VAL A 147 -6.35 -11.77 -11.81
CA VAL A 147 -5.85 -11.85 -10.44
C VAL A 147 -5.72 -10.47 -9.80
N ALA A 148 -5.15 -9.51 -10.52
CA ALA A 148 -4.80 -8.20 -9.97
C ALA A 148 -6.01 -7.26 -9.79
N ALA A 149 -7.06 -7.37 -10.61
CA ALA A 149 -8.21 -6.47 -10.58
C ALA A 149 -8.97 -6.48 -9.24
N PRO A 150 -9.35 -7.64 -8.67
CA PRO A 150 -9.98 -7.67 -7.35
C PRO A 150 -9.04 -7.16 -6.24
N LEU A 151 -7.75 -7.42 -6.34
CA LEU A 151 -6.75 -6.92 -5.39
C LEU A 151 -6.63 -5.39 -5.45
N LEU A 152 -6.60 -4.85 -6.65
CA LEU A 152 -6.57 -3.40 -6.89
C LEU A 152 -7.86 -2.72 -6.42
N SER A 153 -9.01 -3.35 -6.57
CA SER A 153 -10.28 -2.83 -6.06
C SER A 153 -10.24 -2.61 -4.54
N VAL A 154 -9.72 -3.57 -3.77
CA VAL A 154 -9.53 -3.41 -2.32
C VAL A 154 -8.51 -2.31 -2.02
N LEU A 155 -7.40 -2.28 -2.76
CA LEU A 155 -6.38 -1.23 -2.61
C LEU A 155 -6.93 0.17 -2.94
N GLY A 156 -7.96 0.30 -3.77
CA GLY A 156 -8.61 1.58 -4.05
C GLY A 156 -9.11 2.29 -2.80
N ILE A 157 -9.64 1.54 -1.81
CA ILE A 157 -9.99 2.08 -0.50
C ILE A 157 -8.72 2.52 0.25
N ALA A 158 -7.68 1.70 0.23
CA ALA A 158 -6.42 2.00 0.91
C ALA A 158 -5.71 3.23 0.32
N VAL A 159 -5.88 3.52 -0.98
CA VAL A 159 -5.36 4.73 -1.64
C VAL A 159 -5.78 6.00 -0.91
N ILE A 160 -7.03 6.08 -0.45
CA ILE A 160 -7.56 7.26 0.25
C ILE A 160 -6.75 7.53 1.52
N PHE A 161 -6.49 6.50 2.31
CA PHE A 161 -5.76 6.64 3.58
C PHE A 161 -4.26 6.85 3.37
N VAL A 162 -3.63 6.06 2.50
CA VAL A 162 -2.18 6.18 2.25
C VAL A 162 -1.82 7.52 1.61
N SER A 163 -2.68 8.09 0.77
CA SER A 163 -2.48 9.40 0.16
C SER A 163 -2.43 10.53 1.18
N LEU A 164 -3.09 10.38 2.33
CA LEU A 164 -3.02 11.32 3.45
C LEU A 164 -1.76 11.11 4.31
N THR A 165 -1.26 9.89 4.38
CA THR A 165 -0.13 9.52 5.23
C THR A 165 1.15 10.28 4.84
N ALA A 166 1.49 10.35 3.55
CA ALA A 166 2.71 11.00 3.09
C ALA A 166 2.77 12.51 3.41
N PRO A 167 1.72 13.31 3.11
CA PRO A 167 1.67 14.71 3.52
C PRO A 167 1.72 14.91 5.04
N ILE A 168 1.00 14.10 5.82
CA ILE A 168 1.02 14.17 7.28
C ILE A 168 2.44 13.90 7.80
N ASN A 169 3.11 12.88 7.30
CA ASN A 169 4.48 12.55 7.68
C ASN A 169 5.45 13.70 7.36
N SER A 170 5.32 14.32 6.17
CA SER A 170 6.13 15.49 5.79
C SER A 170 5.93 16.66 6.75
N MET A 171 4.68 16.97 7.10
CA MET A 171 4.37 18.05 8.03
C MET A 171 4.86 17.77 9.46
N LEU A 172 4.75 16.51 9.94
CA LEU A 172 5.31 16.08 11.22
C LEU A 172 6.83 16.23 11.26
N GLN A 173 7.51 15.88 10.17
CA GLN A 173 8.96 16.11 10.04
C GLN A 173 9.29 17.61 10.07
N GLY A 174 8.48 18.46 9.42
CA GLY A 174 8.63 19.92 9.43
C GLY A 174 8.58 20.56 10.81
N ILE A 175 7.78 20.01 11.73
CA ILE A 175 7.69 20.46 13.13
C ILE A 175 8.68 19.77 14.07
N GLY A 176 9.59 18.94 13.52
CA GLY A 176 10.63 18.24 14.27
C GLY A 176 10.18 16.94 14.96
N ARG A 177 8.96 16.48 14.72
CA ARG A 177 8.42 15.23 15.27
C ARG A 177 8.66 14.05 14.33
N VAL A 178 9.93 13.79 13.99
CA VAL A 178 10.34 12.70 13.08
C VAL A 178 10.17 11.29 13.69
N ASP A 179 10.05 11.20 15.00
CA ASP A 179 9.86 9.94 15.72
C ASP A 179 8.44 9.35 15.56
N LEU A 180 7.42 10.21 15.43
CA LEU A 180 6.03 9.77 15.34
C LEU A 180 5.74 8.97 14.06
N PRO A 181 6.08 9.44 12.85
CA PRO A 181 5.90 8.65 11.64
C PRO A 181 6.55 7.27 11.71
N VAL A 182 7.77 7.19 12.24
CA VAL A 182 8.50 5.90 12.36
C VAL A 182 7.76 4.93 13.28
N LYS A 183 7.30 5.39 14.45
CA LYS A 183 6.55 4.55 15.39
C LYS A 183 5.23 4.06 14.79
N LEU A 184 4.48 4.96 14.14
CA LEU A 184 3.21 4.61 13.51
C LEU A 184 3.40 3.62 12.36
N MET A 185 4.44 3.80 11.53
CA MET A 185 4.77 2.87 10.45
C MET A 185 5.17 1.48 10.97
N LEU A 186 5.95 1.42 12.06
CA LEU A 186 6.30 0.14 12.69
C LEU A 186 5.07 -0.56 13.27
N MET A 187 4.15 0.19 13.89
CA MET A 187 2.87 -0.37 14.36
C MET A 187 2.04 -0.89 13.19
N GLY A 188 1.91 -0.12 12.11
CA GLY A 188 1.21 -0.52 10.89
C GLY A 188 1.82 -1.79 10.27
N ALA A 189 3.16 -1.87 10.18
CA ALA A 189 3.85 -3.07 9.70
C ALA A 189 3.57 -4.28 10.59
N GLY A 190 3.51 -4.10 11.92
CA GLY A 190 3.12 -5.14 12.87
C GLY A 190 1.69 -5.63 12.65
N ILE A 191 0.73 -4.72 12.49
CA ILE A 191 -0.67 -5.05 12.18
C ILE A 191 -0.75 -5.81 10.86
N LYS A 192 -0.06 -5.34 9.83
CA LYS A 192 0.00 -5.99 8.52
C LYS A 192 0.55 -7.41 8.61
N PHE A 193 1.65 -7.60 9.36
CA PHE A 193 2.23 -8.92 9.59
C PHE A 193 1.22 -9.88 10.22
N VAL A 194 0.56 -9.46 11.31
CA VAL A 194 -0.43 -10.28 12.02
C VAL A 194 -1.63 -10.59 11.11
N THR A 195 -2.13 -9.60 10.40
CA THR A 195 -3.25 -9.75 9.46
C THR A 195 -2.91 -10.75 8.35
N ASN A 196 -1.77 -10.58 7.67
CA ASN A 196 -1.32 -11.49 6.64
C ASN A 196 -1.11 -12.90 7.20
N PHE A 197 -0.50 -13.02 8.39
CA PHE A 197 -0.22 -14.31 9.02
C PHE A 197 -1.50 -15.11 9.34
N ILE A 198 -2.57 -14.42 9.75
CA ILE A 198 -3.85 -15.06 10.09
C ILE A 198 -4.66 -15.34 8.82
N LEU A 199 -4.84 -14.34 7.94
CA LEU A 199 -5.74 -14.46 6.79
C LEU A 199 -5.21 -15.39 5.69
N LEU A 200 -3.89 -15.45 5.48
CA LEU A 200 -3.31 -16.36 4.48
C LEU A 200 -3.44 -17.84 4.83
N ARG A 201 -3.83 -18.17 6.06
CA ARG A 201 -4.15 -19.57 6.45
C ARG A 201 -5.51 -20.00 5.93
N VAL A 202 -6.39 -19.09 5.58
CA VAL A 202 -7.74 -19.38 5.10
C VAL A 202 -7.69 -19.48 3.58
N PRO A 203 -7.88 -20.69 2.96
CA PRO A 203 -7.74 -20.86 1.52
C PRO A 203 -8.65 -19.96 0.69
N GLN A 204 -9.86 -19.65 1.21
CA GLN A 204 -10.84 -18.79 0.55
C GLN A 204 -10.38 -17.32 0.45
N VAL A 205 -9.53 -16.88 1.36
CA VAL A 205 -8.97 -15.52 1.32
C VAL A 205 -7.75 -15.45 0.40
N GLY A 206 -6.88 -16.46 0.44
CA GLY A 206 -5.73 -16.57 -0.42
C GLY A 206 -4.93 -15.26 -0.53
N ILE A 207 -4.59 -14.87 -1.76
CA ILE A 207 -3.80 -13.66 -2.04
C ILE A 207 -4.52 -12.35 -1.63
N MET A 208 -5.86 -12.37 -1.45
CA MET A 208 -6.63 -11.21 -0.97
C MET A 208 -6.20 -10.71 0.43
N ALA A 209 -5.53 -11.55 1.21
CA ALA A 209 -4.98 -11.14 2.50
C ALA A 209 -3.98 -9.97 2.37
N ALA A 210 -3.19 -9.92 1.29
CA ALA A 210 -2.17 -8.90 1.08
C ALA A 210 -2.73 -7.47 0.96
N PRO A 211 -3.73 -7.18 0.10
CA PRO A 211 -4.36 -5.86 0.05
C PRO A 211 -5.16 -5.54 1.32
N LEU A 212 -5.79 -6.52 1.98
CA LEU A 212 -6.48 -6.32 3.26
C LEU A 212 -5.49 -5.94 4.37
N GLY A 213 -4.35 -6.61 4.45
CA GLY A 213 -3.27 -6.25 5.37
C GLY A 213 -2.73 -4.84 5.11
N SER A 214 -2.62 -4.45 3.83
CA SER A 214 -2.23 -3.10 3.45
C SER A 214 -3.27 -2.05 3.86
N LEU A 215 -4.55 -2.34 3.66
CA LEU A 215 -5.65 -1.46 4.07
C LEU A 215 -5.67 -1.21 5.59
N LEU A 216 -5.42 -2.24 6.39
CA LEU A 216 -5.40 -2.13 7.86
C LEU A 216 -4.10 -1.49 8.40
N CYS A 217 -3.04 -1.47 7.59
CA CYS A 217 -1.77 -0.84 7.94
C CYS A 217 -1.85 0.70 7.92
N TYR A 218 -2.66 1.29 7.03
CA TYR A 218 -2.78 2.73 6.80
C TYR A 218 -4.00 3.34 7.51
#